data_db4dbcd509edc0d92f6882456928bf38
#
_entry.id   db4dbcd509edc0d92f6882456928bf38
#
_cell.length_a   1.000
_cell.length_b   1.000
_cell.length_c   1.000
_cell.angle_alpha   90.00
_cell.angle_beta   90.00
_cell.angle_gamma   90.00
#
_symmetry.space_group_name_H-M   'P 1'
#
loop_
_entity.id
_entity.type
_entity.pdbx_description
1 polymer ?
#
loop_
_entity_poly.entity_id
_entity_poly.type
_entity_poly.pdbx_seq_one_letter_code
_entity_poly.pdbx_strand_id
1 'polypeptide(L)'
;NQLFKRPIETGAIAPTSKKLSKLIVETANLSNKRCIVELGPGTGVFTREIMNNIPETSEYFSLEINEEFVEETKLNNPKATVYHASAKDIKKYLTKHNQVKSDCIISGLPWGALAEDVQVDLLDEVYDSLEEGGEFLTIALLQGLVFPPGRRFKKAIKEKFRKVEKTKIVWSNIPPGFVYHCIK
;
A
#
# COMPACT_ATOMS: atom_id res chain seq x y z
N ASN A 1 11.57 -14.24 7.10
CA ASN A 1 10.29 -14.26 7.86
C ASN A 1 10.32 -13.58 9.23
N GLN A 2 11.49 -13.11 9.73
CA GLN A 2 11.54 -12.39 11.02
C GLN A 2 11.17 -10.90 10.89
N LEU A 3 11.39 -10.27 9.71
CA LEU A 3 11.04 -8.87 9.46
C LEU A 3 9.53 -8.59 9.56
N PHE A 4 8.70 -9.58 9.27
CA PHE A 4 7.24 -9.46 9.38
C PHE A 4 6.69 -9.83 10.76
N LYS A 5 7.49 -10.48 11.62
CA LYS A 5 7.04 -10.88 12.95
C LYS A 5 7.25 -9.84 14.05
N ARG A 6 8.13 -8.83 13.83
CA ARG A 6 8.42 -7.77 14.81
C ARG A 6 8.72 -6.41 14.15
N PRO A 7 7.80 -5.84 13.39
CA PRO A 7 8.05 -4.57 12.69
C PRO A 7 8.25 -3.38 13.67
N ILE A 8 7.68 -3.44 14.84
CA ILE A 8 7.76 -2.39 15.86
C ILE A 8 9.15 -2.33 16.51
N GLU A 9 9.83 -3.48 16.70
CA GLU A 9 11.14 -3.52 17.35
C GLU A 9 12.29 -3.03 16.45
N THR A 10 12.09 -3.00 15.13
CA THR A 10 13.13 -2.58 14.18
C THR A 10 13.05 -1.09 13.79
N GLY A 11 12.11 -0.32 14.34
CA GLY A 11 11.94 1.10 14.02
C GLY A 11 11.51 1.37 12.57
N ALA A 12 11.10 0.35 11.83
CA ALA A 12 10.81 0.42 10.40
C ALA A 12 9.39 0.93 10.08
N ILE A 13 8.49 0.97 11.07
CA ILE A 13 7.12 1.45 10.87
C ILE A 13 6.88 2.65 11.77
N ALA A 14 7.12 3.84 11.24
CA ALA A 14 6.60 5.05 11.85
C ALA A 14 5.08 5.12 11.62
N PRO A 15 4.29 5.47 12.65
CA PRO A 15 2.86 5.64 12.47
C PRO A 15 2.57 6.63 11.34
N THR A 16 1.75 6.21 10.40
CA THR A 16 1.34 7.11 9.31
C THR A 16 0.42 8.19 9.86
N SER A 17 0.79 9.45 9.63
CA SER A 17 -0.03 10.57 10.06
C SER A 17 -1.34 10.65 9.25
N LYS A 18 -2.39 11.19 9.86
CA LYS A 18 -3.67 11.47 9.17
C LYS A 18 -3.49 12.35 7.92
N LYS A 19 -2.48 13.22 7.89
CA LYS A 19 -2.19 14.05 6.71
C LYS A 19 -1.62 13.25 5.56
N LEU A 20 -0.77 12.27 5.87
CA LEU A 20 -0.18 11.41 4.84
C LEU A 20 -1.22 10.41 4.31
N SER A 21 -2.11 9.87 5.17
CA SER A 21 -3.20 9.01 4.71
C SER A 21 -4.24 9.76 3.86
N LYS A 22 -4.57 10.99 4.19
CA LYS A 22 -5.41 11.83 3.31
C LYS A 22 -4.74 12.10 1.97
N LEU A 23 -3.45 12.44 1.99
CA LEU A 23 -2.71 12.74 0.76
C LEU A 23 -2.69 11.55 -0.21
N ILE A 24 -2.51 10.32 0.28
CA ILE A 24 -2.51 9.14 -0.61
C ILE A 24 -3.88 8.92 -1.23
N VAL A 25 -4.96 9.05 -0.47
CA VAL A 25 -6.33 8.89 -0.95
C VAL A 25 -6.74 10.00 -1.93
N GLU A 26 -6.39 11.26 -1.62
CA GLU A 26 -6.59 12.39 -2.53
C GLU A 26 -5.83 12.20 -3.85
N THR A 27 -4.59 11.66 -3.78
CA THR A 27 -3.77 11.39 -4.96
C THR A 27 -4.36 10.26 -5.81
N ALA A 28 -4.91 9.23 -5.18
CA ALA A 28 -5.52 8.09 -5.85
C ALA A 28 -6.86 8.41 -6.54
N ASN A 29 -7.53 9.51 -6.14
CA ASN A 29 -8.84 9.90 -6.67
C ASN A 29 -9.84 8.72 -6.75
N LEU A 30 -10.21 8.19 -5.59
CA LEU A 30 -10.93 6.92 -5.47
C LEU A 30 -12.38 6.94 -5.98
N SER A 31 -12.93 8.11 -6.28
CA SER A 31 -14.35 8.28 -6.65
C SER A 31 -14.80 7.48 -7.89
N ASN A 32 -13.86 7.11 -8.75
CA ASN A 32 -14.13 6.38 -10.00
C ASN A 32 -13.48 5.00 -10.03
N LYS A 33 -12.92 4.53 -8.92
CA LYS A 33 -12.26 3.23 -8.83
C LYS A 33 -13.28 2.14 -8.56
N ARG A 34 -13.18 1.03 -9.29
CA ARG A 34 -14.10 -0.12 -9.18
C ARG A 34 -13.57 -1.21 -8.27
N CYS A 35 -12.25 -1.41 -8.25
CA CYS A 35 -11.59 -2.42 -7.43
C CYS A 35 -10.33 -1.84 -6.80
N ILE A 36 -10.33 -1.71 -5.49
CA ILE A 36 -9.22 -1.16 -4.70
C ILE A 36 -8.65 -2.27 -3.80
N VAL A 37 -7.36 -2.46 -3.85
CA VAL A 37 -6.62 -3.39 -2.97
C VAL A 37 -5.71 -2.59 -2.05
N GLU A 38 -5.77 -2.87 -0.75
CA GLU A 38 -4.84 -2.29 0.23
C GLU A 38 -3.87 -3.36 0.71
N LEU A 39 -2.57 -3.05 0.71
CA LEU A 39 -1.50 -3.94 1.17
C LEU A 39 -0.86 -3.41 2.45
N GLY A 40 -0.96 -4.19 3.51
CA GLY A 40 -0.43 -3.83 4.82
C GLY A 40 -1.20 -2.67 5.47
N PRO A 41 -2.51 -2.84 5.78
CA PRO A 41 -3.30 -1.81 6.44
C PRO A 41 -2.78 -1.43 7.83
N GLY A 42 -2.03 -2.32 8.50
CA GLY A 42 -1.53 -2.10 9.85
C GLY A 42 -2.68 -1.85 10.83
N THR A 43 -2.71 -0.69 11.47
CA THR A 43 -3.79 -0.29 12.41
C THR A 43 -5.04 0.27 11.72
N GLY A 44 -5.10 0.24 10.39
CA GLY A 44 -6.28 0.66 9.62
C GLY A 44 -6.41 2.17 9.39
N VAL A 45 -5.33 2.94 9.46
CA VAL A 45 -5.38 4.40 9.24
C VAL A 45 -5.67 4.72 7.78
N PHE A 46 -5.03 4.03 6.83
CA PHE A 46 -5.36 4.17 5.40
C PHE A 46 -6.72 3.60 5.09
N THR A 47 -7.03 2.41 5.64
CA THR A 47 -8.33 1.75 5.48
C THR A 47 -9.47 2.71 5.76
N ARG A 48 -9.41 3.46 6.86
CA ARG A 48 -10.43 4.46 7.22
C ARG A 48 -10.60 5.53 6.16
N GLU A 49 -9.49 6.10 5.69
CA GLU A 49 -9.55 7.17 4.67
C GLU A 49 -10.03 6.59 3.32
N ILE A 50 -9.62 5.37 2.95
CA ILE A 50 -10.11 4.68 1.75
C ILE A 50 -11.63 4.48 1.85
N MET A 51 -12.11 3.83 2.92
CA MET A 51 -13.53 3.51 3.10
C MET A 51 -14.44 4.75 3.11
N ASN A 52 -13.91 5.90 3.54
CA ASN A 52 -14.65 7.17 3.52
C ASN A 52 -14.73 7.83 2.13
N ASN A 53 -13.93 7.37 1.16
CA ASN A 53 -13.77 8.03 -0.13
C ASN A 53 -14.06 7.13 -1.34
N ILE A 54 -14.34 5.85 -1.14
CA ILE A 54 -14.74 4.95 -2.22
C ILE A 54 -16.27 4.97 -2.41
N PRO A 55 -16.77 4.83 -3.65
CA PRO A 55 -18.18 4.55 -3.91
C PRO A 55 -18.64 3.25 -3.22
N GLU A 56 -19.90 3.17 -2.83
CA GLU A 56 -20.48 1.93 -2.27
C GLU A 56 -20.48 0.76 -3.27
N THR A 57 -20.39 1.06 -4.55
CA THR A 57 -20.30 0.08 -5.64
C THR A 57 -18.90 -0.45 -5.88
N SER A 58 -17.89 0.12 -5.23
CA SER A 58 -16.50 -0.30 -5.39
C SER A 58 -16.22 -1.56 -4.58
N GLU A 59 -15.49 -2.49 -5.19
CA GLU A 59 -14.93 -3.63 -4.48
C GLU A 59 -13.67 -3.21 -3.72
N TYR A 60 -13.60 -3.55 -2.46
CA TYR A 60 -12.43 -3.27 -1.62
C TYR A 60 -12.07 -4.49 -0.78
N PHE A 61 -10.79 -4.79 -0.73
CA PHE A 61 -10.22 -5.68 0.27
C PHE A 61 -8.79 -5.29 0.62
N SER A 62 -8.35 -5.72 1.80
CA SER A 62 -6.96 -5.56 2.25
C SER A 62 -6.33 -6.87 2.68
N LEU A 63 -4.99 -6.93 2.52
CA LEU A 63 -4.16 -8.07 2.90
C LEU A 63 -3.15 -7.64 3.96
N GLU A 64 -3.19 -8.30 5.12
CA GLU A 64 -2.28 -8.06 6.24
C GLU A 64 -1.71 -9.39 6.75
N ILE A 65 -0.41 -9.44 6.96
CA ILE A 65 0.28 -10.65 7.39
C ILE A 65 0.31 -10.83 8.93
N ASN A 66 0.11 -9.73 9.65
CA ASN A 66 0.06 -9.73 11.10
C ASN A 66 -1.39 -9.87 11.59
N GLU A 67 -1.69 -10.97 12.29
CA GLU A 67 -3.03 -11.29 12.78
C GLU A 67 -3.58 -10.22 13.75
N GLU A 68 -2.73 -9.67 14.63
CA GLU A 68 -3.13 -8.62 15.56
C GLU A 68 -3.58 -7.36 14.80
N PHE A 69 -2.87 -6.97 13.75
CA PHE A 69 -3.26 -5.86 12.90
C PHE A 69 -4.51 -6.13 12.07
N VAL A 70 -4.74 -7.38 11.65
CA VAL A 70 -6.01 -7.76 11.01
C VAL A 70 -7.18 -7.48 11.93
N GLU A 71 -7.09 -7.93 13.18
CA GLU A 71 -8.18 -7.73 14.16
C GLU A 71 -8.34 -6.26 14.54
N GLU A 72 -7.24 -5.53 14.75
CA GLU A 72 -7.28 -4.10 15.02
C GLU A 72 -7.91 -3.31 13.86
N THR A 73 -7.51 -3.63 12.61
CA THR A 73 -8.08 -2.96 11.44
C THR A 73 -9.57 -3.22 11.30
N LYS A 74 -10.05 -4.46 11.49
CA LYS A 74 -11.47 -4.80 11.48
C LYS A 74 -12.25 -4.06 12.57
N LEU A 75 -11.70 -4.01 13.78
CA LEU A 75 -12.33 -3.30 14.89
C LEU A 75 -12.46 -1.80 14.59
N ASN A 76 -11.42 -1.20 14.04
CA ASN A 76 -11.41 0.23 13.71
C ASN A 76 -12.21 0.57 12.44
N ASN A 77 -12.43 -0.41 11.54
CA ASN A 77 -13.07 -0.24 10.24
C ASN A 77 -14.04 -1.41 9.95
N PRO A 78 -15.18 -1.50 10.64
CA PRO A 78 -16.06 -2.69 10.60
C PRO A 78 -16.69 -2.96 9.23
N LYS A 79 -16.68 -1.99 8.32
CA LYS A 79 -17.17 -2.17 6.93
C LYS A 79 -16.08 -2.67 5.98
N ALA A 80 -14.80 -2.65 6.40
CA ALA A 80 -13.69 -3.04 5.54
C ALA A 80 -13.52 -4.57 5.51
N THR A 81 -13.27 -5.12 4.34
CA THR A 81 -12.90 -6.52 4.17
C THR A 81 -11.38 -6.67 4.36
N VAL A 82 -10.97 -7.32 5.44
CA VAL A 82 -9.56 -7.51 5.81
C VAL A 82 -9.24 -8.99 5.92
N TYR A 83 -8.19 -9.44 5.22
CA TYR A 83 -7.74 -10.82 5.23
C TYR A 83 -6.39 -10.97 5.93
N HIS A 84 -6.26 -12.00 6.75
CA HIS A 84 -4.96 -12.45 7.23
C HIS A 84 -4.25 -13.21 6.10
N ALA A 85 -3.45 -12.50 5.31
CA ALA A 85 -2.83 -13.02 4.11
C ALA A 85 -1.58 -12.24 3.70
N SER A 86 -0.73 -12.88 2.90
CA SER A 86 0.42 -12.22 2.29
C SER A 86 0.00 -11.29 1.15
N ALA A 87 0.71 -10.18 0.98
CA ALA A 87 0.58 -9.32 -0.20
C ALA A 87 0.96 -10.06 -1.52
N LYS A 88 1.65 -11.19 -1.44
CA LYS A 88 1.90 -12.08 -2.59
C LYS A 88 0.66 -12.81 -3.09
N ASP A 89 -0.43 -12.80 -2.31
CA ASP A 89 -1.67 -13.51 -2.63
C ASP A 89 -2.71 -12.61 -3.35
N ILE A 90 -2.34 -11.42 -3.86
CA ILE A 90 -3.29 -10.46 -4.46
C ILE A 90 -4.18 -11.15 -5.51
N LYS A 91 -3.61 -11.88 -6.47
CA LYS A 91 -4.36 -12.55 -7.55
C LYS A 91 -5.39 -13.55 -7.03
N LYS A 92 -5.03 -14.29 -5.98
CA LYS A 92 -5.95 -15.24 -5.33
C LYS A 92 -7.17 -14.51 -4.75
N TYR A 93 -6.94 -13.36 -4.09
CA TYR A 93 -8.04 -12.60 -3.50
C TYR A 93 -8.83 -11.79 -4.53
N LEU A 94 -8.22 -11.29 -5.60
CA LEU A 94 -8.95 -10.75 -6.74
C LEU A 94 -9.94 -11.77 -7.29
N THR A 95 -9.49 -13.01 -7.54
CA THR A 95 -10.37 -14.10 -7.98
C THR A 95 -11.52 -14.37 -6.99
N LYS A 96 -11.23 -14.35 -5.68
CA LYS A 96 -12.25 -14.51 -4.63
C LYS A 96 -13.33 -13.43 -4.67
N HIS A 97 -12.97 -12.22 -5.09
CA HIS A 97 -13.85 -11.07 -5.27
C HIS A 97 -14.42 -10.95 -6.70
N ASN A 98 -14.33 -12.01 -7.51
CA ASN A 98 -14.74 -12.03 -8.93
C ASN A 98 -14.09 -10.94 -9.78
N GLN A 99 -12.87 -10.53 -9.41
CA GLN A 99 -12.06 -9.56 -10.14
C GLN A 99 -10.88 -10.28 -10.82
N VAL A 100 -10.48 -9.83 -12.01
CA VAL A 100 -9.29 -10.31 -12.70
C VAL A 100 -8.08 -9.42 -12.36
N LYS A 101 -8.34 -8.13 -12.25
CA LYS A 101 -7.37 -7.06 -11.99
C LYS A 101 -7.99 -6.00 -11.07
N SER A 102 -7.14 -5.18 -10.47
CA SER A 102 -7.55 -3.97 -9.77
C SER A 102 -7.20 -2.73 -10.57
N ASP A 103 -7.95 -1.67 -10.40
CA ASP A 103 -7.63 -0.36 -10.97
C ASP A 103 -6.83 0.54 -10.00
N CYS A 104 -6.76 0.15 -8.72
CA CYS A 104 -5.94 0.86 -7.73
C CYS A 104 -5.40 -0.09 -6.66
N ILE A 105 -4.08 -0.02 -6.41
CA ILE A 105 -3.43 -0.70 -5.28
C ILE A 105 -2.77 0.36 -4.40
N ILE A 106 -3.17 0.40 -3.13
CA ILE A 106 -2.59 1.29 -2.11
C ILE A 106 -1.76 0.45 -1.13
N SER A 107 -0.52 0.84 -0.89
CA SER A 107 0.39 0.06 -0.05
C SER A 107 0.94 0.84 1.13
N GLY A 108 0.74 0.30 2.33
CA GLY A 108 1.39 0.69 3.58
C GLY A 108 2.68 -0.08 3.87
N LEU A 109 3.11 -0.96 2.97
CA LEU A 109 4.29 -1.79 3.20
C LEU A 109 5.58 -0.96 3.28
N PRO A 110 6.52 -1.36 4.16
CA PRO A 110 7.79 -0.66 4.33
C PRO A 110 8.81 -1.05 3.24
N TRP A 111 8.56 -0.67 2.00
CA TRP A 111 9.36 -1.06 0.83
C TRP A 111 10.86 -0.81 1.01
N GLY A 112 11.23 0.29 1.68
CA GLY A 112 12.63 0.62 1.98
C GLY A 112 13.30 -0.26 3.04
N ALA A 113 12.57 -1.18 3.68
CA ALA A 113 13.08 -2.12 4.68
C ALA A 113 12.99 -3.59 4.20
N LEU A 114 12.35 -3.85 3.07
CA LEU A 114 12.23 -5.19 2.51
C LEU A 114 13.56 -5.66 1.90
N ALA A 115 13.84 -6.97 2.00
CA ALA A 115 14.91 -7.62 1.28
C ALA A 115 14.68 -7.51 -0.24
N GLU A 116 15.75 -7.57 -1.03
CA GLU A 116 15.69 -7.29 -2.46
C GLU A 116 14.79 -8.26 -3.22
N ASP A 117 14.94 -9.55 -2.95
CA ASP A 117 14.10 -10.60 -3.52
C ASP A 117 12.62 -10.42 -3.20
N VAL A 118 12.32 -10.04 -1.94
CA VAL A 118 10.95 -9.75 -1.52
C VAL A 118 10.39 -8.51 -2.20
N GLN A 119 11.21 -7.45 -2.37
CA GLN A 119 10.80 -6.24 -3.10
C GLN A 119 10.43 -6.56 -4.55
N VAL A 120 11.27 -7.35 -5.24
CA VAL A 120 11.05 -7.73 -6.64
C VAL A 120 9.77 -8.54 -6.78
N ASP A 121 9.66 -9.63 -6.02
CA ASP A 121 8.49 -10.53 -6.07
C ASP A 121 7.17 -9.78 -5.80
N LEU A 122 7.15 -8.95 -4.75
CA LEU A 122 5.94 -8.18 -4.41
C LEU A 122 5.61 -7.12 -5.46
N LEU A 123 6.63 -6.46 -6.01
CA LEU A 123 6.41 -5.44 -7.04
C LEU A 123 5.90 -6.06 -8.35
N ASP A 124 6.37 -7.28 -8.67
CA ASP A 124 5.88 -8.04 -9.81
C ASP A 124 4.41 -8.43 -9.61
N GLU A 125 4.06 -8.92 -8.42
CA GLU A 125 2.68 -9.26 -8.09
C GLU A 125 1.75 -8.05 -8.14
N VAL A 126 2.18 -6.89 -7.59
CA VAL A 126 1.44 -5.62 -7.67
C VAL A 126 1.21 -5.22 -9.13
N TYR A 127 2.28 -5.18 -9.92
CA TYR A 127 2.20 -4.77 -11.32
C TYR A 127 1.28 -5.69 -12.15
N ASP A 128 1.45 -6.99 -11.97
CA ASP A 128 0.64 -7.99 -12.65
C ASP A 128 -0.84 -7.96 -12.25
N SER A 129 -1.14 -7.52 -11.03
CA SER A 129 -2.51 -7.42 -10.51
C SER A 129 -3.23 -6.15 -10.93
N LEU A 130 -2.53 -5.16 -11.50
CA LEU A 130 -3.12 -3.93 -12.01
C LEU A 130 -3.63 -4.06 -13.43
N GLU A 131 -4.75 -3.39 -13.73
CA GLU A 131 -5.21 -3.13 -15.11
C GLU A 131 -4.21 -2.24 -15.87
N GLU A 132 -4.30 -2.20 -17.20
CA GLU A 132 -3.61 -1.18 -17.98
C GLU A 132 -4.13 0.21 -17.62
N GLY A 133 -3.22 1.12 -17.31
CA GLY A 133 -3.57 2.44 -16.75
C GLY A 133 -3.94 2.42 -15.27
N GLY A 134 -3.89 1.25 -14.63
CA GLY A 134 -4.12 1.10 -13.19
C GLY A 134 -3.03 1.80 -12.36
N GLU A 135 -3.33 2.12 -11.12
CA GLU A 135 -2.51 2.97 -10.26
C GLU A 135 -1.99 2.21 -9.05
N PHE A 136 -0.70 2.35 -8.79
CA PHE A 136 -0.05 1.90 -7.56
C PHE A 136 0.42 3.10 -6.75
N LEU A 137 -0.07 3.21 -5.52
CA LEU A 137 0.32 4.27 -4.60
C LEU A 137 0.96 3.66 -3.35
N THR A 138 2.10 4.22 -2.94
CA THR A 138 2.73 3.79 -1.70
C THR A 138 3.43 4.95 -1.01
N ILE A 139 3.46 4.87 0.32
CA ILE A 139 4.21 5.85 1.10
C ILE A 139 5.71 5.55 1.06
N ALA A 140 6.48 6.61 1.14
CA ALA A 140 7.91 6.52 1.36
C ALA A 140 8.34 7.59 2.37
N LEU A 141 9.23 7.21 3.29
CA LEU A 141 9.83 8.15 4.21
C LEU A 141 11.02 8.83 3.53
N LEU A 142 11.19 10.12 3.77
CA LEU A 142 12.23 10.92 3.14
C LEU A 142 13.63 10.34 3.34
N GLN A 143 13.92 9.83 4.53
CA GLN A 143 15.18 9.16 4.85
C GLN A 143 15.42 7.90 3.98
N GLY A 144 14.38 7.20 3.56
CA GLY A 144 14.49 6.03 2.69
C GLY A 144 15.11 6.34 1.32
N LEU A 145 15.09 7.61 0.87
CA LEU A 145 15.75 8.01 -0.38
C LEU A 145 17.29 7.92 -0.33
N VAL A 146 17.85 7.91 0.87
CA VAL A 146 19.31 7.88 1.08
C VAL A 146 19.83 6.46 1.20
N PHE A 147 19.04 5.54 1.76
CA PHE A 147 19.44 4.17 2.01
C PHE A 147 19.33 3.27 0.76
N PRO A 148 20.25 2.27 0.61
CA PRO A 148 20.27 1.41 -0.56
C PRO A 148 18.93 0.71 -0.89
N PRO A 149 18.18 0.12 0.07
CA PRO A 149 16.90 -0.52 -0.24
C PRO A 149 15.86 0.43 -0.83
N GLY A 150 15.76 1.65 -0.30
CA GLY A 150 14.83 2.65 -0.83
C GLY A 150 15.24 3.18 -2.21
N ARG A 151 16.56 3.25 -2.49
CA ARG A 151 17.06 3.58 -3.81
C ARG A 151 16.75 2.48 -4.84
N ARG A 152 16.92 1.20 -4.44
CA ARG A 152 16.54 0.06 -5.29
C ARG A 152 15.05 0.10 -5.62
N PHE A 153 14.21 0.25 -4.60
CA PHE A 153 12.76 0.36 -4.81
C PHE A 153 12.40 1.49 -5.78
N LYS A 154 12.98 2.70 -5.57
CA LYS A 154 12.76 3.83 -6.48
C LYS A 154 13.19 3.53 -7.92
N LYS A 155 14.30 2.81 -8.11
CA LYS A 155 14.76 2.38 -9.43
C LYS A 155 13.77 1.39 -10.03
N ALA A 156 13.40 0.35 -9.30
CA ALA A 156 12.50 -0.70 -9.74
C ALA A 156 11.12 -0.17 -10.19
N ILE A 157 10.50 0.73 -9.41
CA ILE A 157 9.21 1.33 -9.84
C ILE A 157 9.35 2.17 -11.11
N LYS A 158 10.46 2.90 -11.27
CA LYS A 158 10.71 3.70 -12.48
C LYS A 158 10.96 2.87 -13.73
N GLU A 159 11.54 1.69 -13.59
CA GLU A 159 11.78 0.76 -14.70
C GLU A 159 10.51 -0.02 -15.07
N LYS A 160 9.64 -0.25 -14.10
CA LYS A 160 8.45 -1.09 -14.27
C LYS A 160 7.20 -0.32 -14.70
N PHE A 161 6.98 0.87 -14.14
CA PHE A 161 5.78 1.67 -14.40
C PHE A 161 6.02 2.73 -15.47
N ARG A 162 5.01 2.94 -16.33
CA ARG A 162 5.05 3.94 -17.39
C ARG A 162 5.28 5.37 -16.86
N LYS A 163 4.68 5.69 -15.70
CA LYS A 163 4.79 7.00 -15.06
C LYS A 163 4.98 6.83 -13.56
N VAL A 164 5.93 7.57 -12.99
CA VAL A 164 6.18 7.58 -11.54
C VAL A 164 6.36 9.02 -11.08
N GLU A 165 5.45 9.48 -10.26
CA GLU A 165 5.45 10.81 -9.64
C GLU A 165 5.65 10.73 -8.13
N LYS A 166 6.06 11.84 -7.54
CA LYS A 166 6.13 12.02 -6.09
C LYS A 166 5.25 13.18 -5.70
N THR A 167 4.47 13.02 -4.65
CA THR A 167 3.71 14.12 -4.07
C THR A 167 4.63 15.10 -3.34
N LYS A 168 4.05 16.20 -2.85
CA LYS A 168 4.70 17.05 -1.84
C LYS A 168 5.07 16.25 -0.59
N ILE A 169 6.12 16.71 0.10
CA ILE A 169 6.54 16.12 1.37
C ILE A 169 5.61 16.57 2.49
N VAL A 170 5.14 15.63 3.30
CA VAL A 170 4.38 15.88 4.52
C VAL A 170 5.37 15.98 5.68
N TRP A 171 5.81 17.19 5.97
CA TRP A 171 6.79 17.46 7.03
C TRP A 171 6.26 17.20 8.44
N SER A 172 4.95 17.24 8.64
CA SER A 172 4.33 16.94 9.94
C SER A 172 4.19 15.43 10.22
N ASN A 173 4.53 14.57 9.26
CA ASN A 173 4.77 13.17 9.52
C ASN A 173 6.16 13.00 10.13
N ILE A 174 6.31 12.14 11.14
CA ILE A 174 7.60 11.91 11.80
C ILE A 174 7.95 10.44 11.68
N PRO A 175 8.97 10.08 10.87
CA PRO A 175 9.77 10.96 9.97
C PRO A 175 8.94 11.51 8.79
N PRO A 176 9.38 12.63 8.14
CA PRO A 176 8.72 13.19 6.98
C PRO A 176 8.55 12.16 5.86
N GLY A 177 7.38 12.19 5.21
CA GLY A 177 7.04 11.22 4.17
C GLY A 177 6.36 11.86 2.97
N PHE A 178 6.22 11.10 1.92
CA PHE A 178 5.53 11.46 0.68
C PHE A 178 4.93 10.20 0.05
N VAL A 179 4.16 10.36 -1.01
CA VAL A 179 3.56 9.26 -1.75
C VAL A 179 4.27 9.12 -3.10
N TYR A 180 4.65 7.91 -3.47
CA TYR A 180 4.87 7.54 -4.86
C TYR A 180 3.53 7.23 -5.51
N HIS A 181 3.28 7.82 -6.67
CA HIS A 181 2.14 7.55 -7.53
C HIS A 181 2.67 6.98 -8.84
N CYS A 182 2.36 5.72 -9.10
CA CYS A 182 2.85 4.96 -10.24
C CYS A 182 1.67 4.56 -11.12
N ILE A 183 1.78 4.73 -12.44
CA ILE A 183 0.77 4.36 -13.43
C ILE A 183 1.34 3.25 -14.32
N LYS A 184 0.63 2.14 -14.43
CA LYS A 184 0.93 1.02 -15.32
C LYS A 184 0.77 1.36 -16.79
#